data_685cf509388e97834d30527c10f4e6ea
#
_entry.id   685cf509388e97834d30527c10f4e6ea
#
_cell.length_a   1.000
_cell.length_b   1.000
_cell.length_c   1.000
_cell.angle_alpha   90.00
_cell.angle_beta   90.00
_cell.angle_gamma   90.00
#
_symmetry.space_group_name_H-M   'P 1'
#
loop_
_entity.id
_entity.type
_entity.pdbx_description
1 polymer ?
#
loop_
_entity_poly.entity_id
_entity_poly.type
_entity_poly.pdbx_seq_one_letter_code
_entity_poly.pdbx_strand_id
1 'polypeptide(L)'
;MQFALPDGYNLNVEEVGSGFPVIVLHGGPGLDHSMFRPYLDPLGDEYRLLYVDERGQGRSQRVDPATLSLEAFARDVDLLAETLELDSFALLGHSFGAIIATYHATELGTAAAYVISAGGDSSAALDADVTVALDALGDGGKAIAQSWEDEKTVETDAQLMQLLRDQLPFHFHGEPPPGYAEQTVPSPEVLRHFANAGYGDFDYRPKLKNVDKPTLVIVGEYDPTTTPRAARVLHEGIADSELHVVPDAGHLSFVEQPDDYISAVRDFLSRAAK
;
A
#
# COMPACT_ATOMS: atom_id res chain seq x y z
N MET A 1 -0.49 17.09 8.91
CA MET A 1 -1.62 18.01 9.23
C MET A 1 -2.90 17.21 9.40
N GLN A 2 -3.92 17.76 10.10
CA GLN A 2 -5.21 17.06 10.25
C GLN A 2 -6.24 17.70 9.32
N PHE A 3 -6.94 16.88 8.53
CA PHE A 3 -8.00 17.31 7.64
C PHE A 3 -9.32 16.66 8.05
N ALA A 4 -10.33 17.49 8.32
CA ALA A 4 -11.68 17.02 8.61
C ALA A 4 -12.40 16.70 7.29
N LEU A 5 -12.74 15.46 7.09
CA LEU A 5 -13.51 14.98 5.95
C LEU A 5 -14.99 15.39 6.07
N PRO A 6 -15.75 15.46 4.96
CA PRO A 6 -17.17 15.80 4.97
C PRO A 6 -18.04 14.86 5.83
N ASP A 7 -17.63 13.62 6.05
CA ASP A 7 -18.32 12.65 6.92
C ASP A 7 -17.99 12.80 8.41
N GLY A 8 -17.11 13.76 8.76
CA GLY A 8 -16.76 14.13 10.13
C GLY A 8 -15.55 13.42 10.71
N TYR A 9 -14.85 12.57 9.94
CA TYR A 9 -13.59 11.96 10.36
C TYR A 9 -12.39 12.87 10.06
N ASN A 10 -11.33 12.73 10.86
CA ASN A 10 -10.08 13.45 10.63
C ASN A 10 -8.99 12.50 10.14
N LEU A 11 -8.43 12.81 8.98
CA LEU A 11 -7.24 12.15 8.46
C LEU A 11 -5.98 12.97 8.73
N ASN A 12 -4.91 12.29 9.09
CA ASN A 12 -3.57 12.88 9.10
C ASN A 12 -2.98 12.76 7.70
N VAL A 13 -2.54 13.90 7.16
CA VAL A 13 -1.83 13.97 5.88
C VAL A 13 -0.54 14.73 6.08
N GLU A 14 0.56 14.18 5.61
CA GLU A 14 1.83 14.89 5.52
C GLU A 14 2.12 15.26 4.08
N GLU A 15 2.40 16.54 3.84
CA GLU A 15 2.62 17.08 2.50
C GLU A 15 4.11 17.30 2.23
N VAL A 16 4.57 16.88 1.04
CA VAL A 16 5.92 17.14 0.55
C VAL A 16 5.85 17.62 -0.90
N GLY A 17 6.59 18.67 -1.21
CA GLY A 17 6.67 19.20 -2.57
C GLY A 17 5.49 20.07 -2.99
N SER A 18 5.35 20.28 -4.29
CA SER A 18 4.30 21.08 -4.92
C SER A 18 4.10 20.62 -6.37
N GLY A 19 2.98 21.01 -6.99
CA GLY A 19 2.66 20.62 -8.35
C GLY A 19 1.44 19.70 -8.40
N PHE A 20 1.42 18.76 -9.36
CA PHE A 20 0.30 17.82 -9.50
C PHE A 20 0.17 16.92 -8.27
N PRO A 21 -1.04 16.80 -7.67
CA PRO A 21 -1.24 16.04 -6.44
C PRO A 21 -1.11 14.53 -6.66
N VAL A 22 -0.40 13.87 -5.76
CA VAL A 22 -0.31 12.42 -5.65
C VAL A 22 -0.72 12.02 -4.24
N ILE A 23 -1.88 11.40 -4.08
CA ILE A 23 -2.31 10.83 -2.81
C ILE A 23 -1.59 9.49 -2.64
N VAL A 24 -0.94 9.30 -1.48
CA VAL A 24 -0.10 8.13 -1.20
C VAL A 24 -0.67 7.35 -0.03
N LEU A 25 -1.05 6.09 -0.28
CA LEU A 25 -1.63 5.15 0.69
C LEU A 25 -0.60 4.12 1.12
N HIS A 26 -0.45 3.96 2.44
CA HIS A 26 0.57 3.08 3.01
C HIS A 26 0.18 1.60 3.03
N GLY A 27 1.17 0.75 3.27
CA GLY A 27 1.01 -0.67 3.52
C GLY A 27 0.59 -0.97 4.96
N GLY A 28 0.48 -2.22 5.27
CA GLY A 28 0.00 -2.76 6.54
C GLY A 28 -1.09 -3.79 6.28
N PRO A 29 -2.28 -3.72 6.91
CA PRO A 29 -2.84 -2.63 7.73
C PRO A 29 -2.20 -2.48 9.12
N GLY A 30 -2.55 -1.39 9.81
CA GLY A 30 -2.09 -1.14 11.18
C GLY A 30 -0.77 -0.37 11.28
N LEU A 31 -0.24 0.12 10.15
CA LEU A 31 0.97 0.94 10.06
C LEU A 31 0.64 2.42 9.81
N ASP A 32 1.58 3.19 9.24
CA ASP A 32 1.39 4.58 8.86
C ASP A 32 2.29 4.98 7.67
N HIS A 33 2.14 6.22 7.19
CA HIS A 33 2.89 6.73 6.05
C HIS A 33 4.41 6.82 6.24
N SER A 34 4.92 6.71 7.46
CA SER A 34 6.35 6.84 7.75
C SER A 34 7.21 5.82 6.98
N MET A 35 6.62 4.68 6.58
CA MET A 35 7.30 3.67 5.78
C MET A 35 7.89 4.20 4.46
N PHE A 36 7.31 5.25 3.90
CA PHE A 36 7.76 5.83 2.63
C PHE A 36 8.90 6.83 2.77
N ARG A 37 9.14 7.34 3.97
CA ARG A 37 10.04 8.45 4.17
C ARG A 37 11.43 8.01 4.64
N PRO A 38 12.51 8.58 4.08
CA PRO A 38 12.52 9.66 3.06
C PRO A 38 12.50 9.16 1.60
N TYR A 39 12.22 7.87 1.36
CA TYR A 39 12.47 7.18 0.09
C TYR A 39 11.65 7.73 -1.09
N LEU A 40 10.39 8.12 -0.89
CA LEU A 40 9.56 8.72 -1.94
C LEU A 40 9.65 10.25 -2.00
N ASP A 41 10.27 10.90 -1.02
CA ASP A 41 10.39 12.36 -0.96
C ASP A 41 11.01 12.99 -2.23
N PRO A 42 11.95 12.34 -2.96
CA PRO A 42 12.48 12.88 -4.22
C PRO A 42 11.44 13.09 -5.34
N LEU A 43 10.26 12.45 -5.28
CA LEU A 43 9.15 12.78 -6.18
C LEU A 43 8.56 14.17 -5.90
N GLY A 44 8.75 14.70 -4.68
CA GLY A 44 8.31 16.03 -4.26
C GLY A 44 8.98 17.19 -5.01
N ASP A 45 10.05 16.93 -5.76
CA ASP A 45 10.69 17.93 -6.63
C ASP A 45 9.74 18.35 -7.78
N GLU A 46 8.80 17.50 -8.18
CA GLU A 46 7.89 17.71 -9.32
C GLU A 46 6.40 17.56 -8.97
N TYR A 47 6.09 16.86 -7.87
CA TYR A 47 4.72 16.52 -7.48
C TYR A 47 4.42 17.00 -6.05
N ARG A 48 3.13 17.22 -5.76
CA ARG A 48 2.64 17.44 -4.39
C ARG A 48 2.26 16.09 -3.81
N LEU A 49 3.13 15.49 -3.00
CA LEU A 49 2.87 14.21 -2.34
C LEU A 49 2.01 14.44 -1.10
N LEU A 50 0.92 13.71 -1.02
CA LEU A 50 -0.04 13.72 0.09
C LEU A 50 0.03 12.35 0.77
N TYR A 51 0.95 12.18 1.72
CA TYR A 51 1.09 10.95 2.50
C TYR A 51 -0.04 10.85 3.52
N VAL A 52 -0.94 9.90 3.34
CA VAL A 52 -2.12 9.72 4.19
C VAL A 52 -1.84 8.64 5.23
N ASP A 53 -2.12 8.95 6.50
CA ASP A 53 -2.42 7.89 7.46
C ASP A 53 -3.89 7.52 7.27
N GLU A 54 -4.19 6.30 6.85
CA GLU A 54 -5.54 5.87 6.55
C GLU A 54 -6.43 5.89 7.80
N ARG A 55 -7.74 5.94 7.61
CA ARG A 55 -8.75 5.97 8.69
C ARG A 55 -8.45 4.94 9.78
N GLY A 56 -8.40 5.36 11.03
CA GLY A 56 -8.12 4.51 12.19
C GLY A 56 -6.64 4.19 12.41
N GLN A 57 -5.74 4.57 11.50
CA GLN A 57 -4.34 4.19 11.50
C GLN A 57 -3.41 5.38 11.74
N GLY A 58 -2.17 5.11 12.13
CA GLY A 58 -1.16 6.13 12.34
C GLY A 58 -1.61 7.24 13.28
N ARG A 59 -1.56 8.48 12.81
CA ARG A 59 -1.97 9.71 13.52
C ARG A 59 -3.38 10.17 13.14
N SER A 60 -4.07 9.42 12.26
CA SER A 60 -5.48 9.66 11.92
C SER A 60 -6.39 9.33 13.09
N GLN A 61 -7.61 9.88 13.05
CA GLN A 61 -8.59 9.65 14.10
C GLN A 61 -8.87 8.16 14.28
N ARG A 62 -8.78 7.65 15.52
CA ARG A 62 -9.16 6.29 15.86
C ARG A 62 -10.65 6.10 15.69
N VAL A 63 -11.06 4.94 15.21
CA VAL A 63 -12.44 4.57 14.94
C VAL A 63 -12.69 3.15 15.46
N ASP A 64 -13.97 2.76 15.54
CA ASP A 64 -14.30 1.35 15.74
C ASP A 64 -13.82 0.54 14.51
N PRO A 65 -12.89 -0.42 14.65
CA PRO A 65 -12.39 -1.20 13.52
C PRO A 65 -13.47 -1.93 12.74
N ALA A 66 -14.61 -2.24 13.35
CA ALA A 66 -15.76 -2.87 12.68
C ALA A 66 -16.39 -1.97 11.59
N THR A 67 -16.07 -0.67 11.57
CA THR A 67 -16.51 0.28 10.54
C THR A 67 -15.55 0.36 9.35
N LEU A 68 -14.38 -0.30 9.43
CA LEU A 68 -13.35 -0.26 8.40
C LEU A 68 -13.62 -1.30 7.31
N SER A 69 -13.41 -0.90 6.07
CA SER A 69 -13.49 -1.77 4.90
C SER A 69 -12.66 -1.17 3.76
N LEU A 70 -12.36 -1.96 2.74
CA LEU A 70 -11.70 -1.46 1.53
C LEU A 70 -12.52 -0.34 0.86
N GLU A 71 -13.86 -0.46 0.87
CA GLU A 71 -14.76 0.59 0.38
C GLU A 71 -14.62 1.88 1.18
N ALA A 72 -14.58 1.80 2.52
CA ALA A 72 -14.46 2.98 3.37
C ALA A 72 -13.14 3.72 3.11
N PHE A 73 -12.02 3.00 3.02
CA PHE A 73 -10.72 3.60 2.69
C PHE A 73 -10.68 4.21 1.29
N ALA A 74 -11.25 3.53 0.30
CA ALA A 74 -11.30 4.06 -1.06
C ALA A 74 -12.15 5.34 -1.14
N ARG A 75 -13.28 5.41 -0.42
CA ARG A 75 -14.10 6.64 -0.32
C ARG A 75 -13.38 7.77 0.40
N ASP A 76 -12.52 7.47 1.38
CA ASP A 76 -11.73 8.50 2.06
C ASP A 76 -10.79 9.22 1.10
N VAL A 77 -10.30 8.56 0.05
CA VAL A 77 -9.50 9.20 -1.01
C VAL A 77 -10.31 10.30 -1.70
N ASP A 78 -11.54 10.01 -2.10
CA ASP A 78 -12.42 10.99 -2.75
C ASP A 78 -12.81 12.13 -1.81
N LEU A 79 -13.15 11.80 -0.55
CA LEU A 79 -13.48 12.81 0.46
C LEU A 79 -12.29 13.71 0.79
N LEU A 80 -11.07 13.16 0.79
CA LEU A 80 -9.85 13.95 0.96
C LEU A 80 -9.60 14.85 -0.25
N ALA A 81 -9.77 14.32 -1.47
CA ALA A 81 -9.65 15.12 -2.70
C ALA A 81 -10.65 16.28 -2.71
N GLU A 82 -11.91 16.03 -2.32
CA GLU A 82 -12.93 17.08 -2.14
C GLU A 82 -12.52 18.11 -1.09
N THR A 83 -12.06 17.66 0.09
CA THR A 83 -11.63 18.53 1.20
C THR A 83 -10.46 19.45 0.80
N LEU A 84 -9.55 18.94 -0.04
CA LEU A 84 -8.38 19.68 -0.54
C LEU A 84 -8.66 20.44 -1.85
N GLU A 85 -9.90 20.42 -2.34
CA GLU A 85 -10.33 21.06 -3.59
C GLU A 85 -9.43 20.65 -4.77
N LEU A 86 -9.11 19.34 -4.88
CA LEU A 86 -8.28 18.81 -5.96
C LEU A 86 -9.15 18.58 -7.21
N ASP A 87 -8.90 19.34 -8.27
CA ASP A 87 -9.56 19.14 -9.57
C ASP A 87 -9.14 17.79 -10.22
N SER A 88 -7.92 17.35 -9.95
CA SER A 88 -7.34 16.12 -10.48
C SER A 88 -6.21 15.64 -9.58
N PHE A 89 -6.03 14.33 -9.46
CA PHE A 89 -4.94 13.72 -8.66
C PHE A 89 -4.56 12.35 -9.20
N ALA A 90 -3.35 11.89 -8.89
CA ALA A 90 -2.97 10.48 -9.01
C ALA A 90 -3.07 9.78 -7.66
N LEU A 91 -3.32 8.48 -7.68
CA LEU A 91 -3.36 7.65 -6.48
C LEU A 91 -2.23 6.61 -6.54
N LEU A 92 -1.31 6.70 -5.57
CA LEU A 92 -0.27 5.70 -5.35
C LEU A 92 -0.61 4.90 -4.10
N GLY A 93 -0.75 3.59 -4.23
CA GLY A 93 -0.90 2.70 -3.09
C GLY A 93 0.19 1.66 -3.06
N HIS A 94 0.68 1.31 -1.87
CA HIS A 94 1.65 0.24 -1.67
C HIS A 94 1.07 -0.86 -0.78
N SER A 95 1.27 -2.14 -1.17
CA SER A 95 0.82 -3.30 -0.38
C SER A 95 -0.68 -3.21 -0.05
N PHE A 96 -1.08 -3.11 1.20
CA PHE A 96 -2.48 -2.90 1.58
C PHE A 96 -3.05 -1.63 0.95
N GLY A 97 -2.30 -0.53 0.90
CA GLY A 97 -2.69 0.69 0.16
C GLY A 97 -2.87 0.44 -1.33
N ALA A 98 -2.13 -0.50 -1.94
CA ALA A 98 -2.34 -0.90 -3.33
C ALA A 98 -3.61 -1.73 -3.52
N ILE A 99 -4.01 -2.53 -2.53
CA ILE A 99 -5.31 -3.22 -2.52
C ILE A 99 -6.43 -2.18 -2.50
N ILE A 100 -6.31 -1.13 -1.66
CA ILE A 100 -7.27 -0.01 -1.61
C ILE A 100 -7.28 0.75 -2.94
N ALA A 101 -6.11 1.06 -3.52
CA ALA A 101 -6.01 1.77 -4.80
C ALA A 101 -6.62 0.96 -5.95
N THR A 102 -6.47 -0.37 -5.94
CA THR A 102 -7.10 -1.26 -6.93
C THR A 102 -8.62 -1.30 -6.75
N TYR A 103 -9.11 -1.33 -5.50
CA TYR A 103 -10.55 -1.17 -5.22
C TYR A 103 -11.05 0.16 -5.78
N HIS A 104 -10.36 1.26 -5.48
CA HIS A 104 -10.71 2.59 -5.97
C HIS A 104 -10.75 2.64 -7.51
N ALA A 105 -9.74 2.07 -8.17
CA ALA A 105 -9.66 2.03 -9.63
C ALA A 105 -10.80 1.22 -10.28
N THR A 106 -11.21 0.11 -9.66
CA THR A 106 -12.22 -0.79 -10.22
C THR A 106 -13.66 -0.37 -9.93
N GLU A 107 -13.92 0.35 -8.81
CA GLU A 107 -15.26 0.68 -8.33
C GLU A 107 -15.61 2.18 -8.42
N LEU A 108 -14.63 3.08 -8.27
CA LEU A 108 -14.84 4.53 -8.21
C LEU A 108 -14.25 5.25 -9.44
N GLY A 109 -12.99 5.01 -9.75
CA GLY A 109 -12.33 5.46 -10.98
C GLY A 109 -12.12 6.99 -11.08
N THR A 110 -12.10 7.72 -9.96
CA THR A 110 -12.06 9.19 -9.95
C THR A 110 -10.65 9.77 -10.09
N ALA A 111 -9.60 9.03 -9.74
CA ALA A 111 -8.21 9.47 -9.95
C ALA A 111 -7.87 9.54 -11.44
N ALA A 112 -6.99 10.47 -11.82
CA ALA A 112 -6.51 10.62 -13.19
C ALA A 112 -5.54 9.52 -13.62
N ALA A 113 -4.78 8.96 -12.66
CA ALA A 113 -3.83 7.88 -12.86
C ALA A 113 -3.63 7.07 -11.58
N TYR A 114 -3.17 5.83 -11.72
CA TYR A 114 -2.90 4.93 -10.60
C TYR A 114 -1.45 4.43 -10.62
N VAL A 115 -0.84 4.33 -9.45
CA VAL A 115 0.40 3.58 -9.22
C VAL A 115 0.08 2.48 -8.20
N ILE A 116 0.03 1.24 -8.67
CA ILE A 116 -0.25 0.04 -7.87
C ILE A 116 1.09 -0.61 -7.55
N SER A 117 1.62 -0.30 -6.37
CA SER A 117 2.93 -0.76 -5.90
C SER A 117 2.78 -1.99 -5.02
N ALA A 118 3.36 -3.10 -5.44
CA ALA A 118 3.28 -4.37 -4.70
C ALA A 118 1.81 -4.71 -4.34
N GLY A 119 0.93 -4.70 -5.37
CA GLY A 119 -0.50 -4.95 -5.24
C GLY A 119 -0.90 -6.39 -5.46
N GLY A 120 -2.12 -6.74 -5.03
CA GLY A 120 -2.68 -8.08 -5.16
C GLY A 120 -3.86 -8.16 -6.13
N ASP A 121 -3.95 -9.30 -6.84
CA ASP A 121 -5.08 -9.60 -7.74
C ASP A 121 -6.27 -10.23 -7.01
N SER A 122 -6.00 -11.09 -6.01
CA SER A 122 -7.00 -11.66 -5.11
C SER A 122 -6.34 -12.19 -3.82
N SER A 123 -7.05 -12.14 -2.69
CA SER A 123 -6.56 -12.63 -1.41
C SER A 123 -6.19 -14.13 -1.49
N ALA A 124 -7.05 -14.97 -2.06
CA ALA A 124 -6.78 -16.41 -2.17
C ALA A 124 -5.55 -16.75 -3.02
N ALA A 125 -5.24 -15.95 -4.07
CA ALA A 125 -4.05 -16.19 -4.88
C ALA A 125 -2.78 -15.71 -4.16
N LEU A 126 -2.85 -14.59 -3.42
CA LEU A 126 -1.74 -14.13 -2.60
C LEU A 126 -1.41 -15.12 -1.47
N ASP A 127 -2.42 -15.65 -0.78
CA ASP A 127 -2.24 -16.66 0.27
C ASP A 127 -1.52 -17.92 -0.28
N ALA A 128 -1.87 -18.33 -1.50
CA ALA A 128 -1.21 -19.46 -2.15
C ALA A 128 0.26 -19.15 -2.50
N ASP A 129 0.55 -17.96 -3.03
CA ASP A 129 1.91 -17.52 -3.35
C ASP A 129 2.78 -17.44 -2.08
N VAL A 130 2.25 -16.81 -1.03
CA VAL A 130 2.91 -16.68 0.26
C VAL A 130 3.20 -18.04 0.89
N THR A 131 2.25 -18.98 0.83
CA THR A 131 2.45 -20.35 1.31
C THR A 131 3.66 -21.00 0.63
N VAL A 132 3.77 -20.87 -0.70
CA VAL A 132 4.91 -21.40 -1.46
C VAL A 132 6.23 -20.75 -1.03
N ALA A 133 6.24 -19.42 -0.82
CA ALA A 133 7.44 -18.70 -0.39
C ALA A 133 7.88 -19.11 1.02
N LEU A 134 6.94 -19.29 1.96
CA LEU A 134 7.22 -19.74 3.32
C LEU A 134 7.74 -21.19 3.36
N ASP A 135 7.13 -22.09 2.58
CA ASP A 135 7.56 -23.48 2.50
C ASP A 135 9.02 -23.59 2.02
N ALA A 136 9.43 -22.72 1.10
CA ALA A 136 10.80 -22.65 0.61
C ALA A 136 11.83 -22.26 1.69
N LEU A 137 11.41 -21.54 2.74
CA LEU A 137 12.26 -21.13 3.87
C LEU A 137 12.34 -22.18 5.00
N GLY A 138 11.58 -23.27 4.93
CA GLY A 138 11.58 -24.32 5.94
C GLY A 138 11.19 -23.84 7.34
N ASP A 139 12.06 -24.05 8.35
CA ASP A 139 11.73 -23.65 9.73
C ASP A 139 11.65 -22.13 9.91
N GLY A 140 12.40 -21.34 9.13
CA GLY A 140 12.27 -19.87 9.11
C GLY A 140 10.88 -19.45 8.63
N GLY A 141 10.37 -20.07 7.58
CA GLY A 141 9.03 -19.81 7.06
C GLY A 141 7.92 -20.16 8.05
N LYS A 142 8.08 -21.22 8.84
CA LYS A 142 7.13 -21.56 9.91
C LYS A 142 7.05 -20.47 10.99
N ALA A 143 8.19 -19.88 11.37
CA ALA A 143 8.23 -18.82 12.35
C ALA A 143 7.50 -17.55 11.85
N ILE A 144 7.69 -17.21 10.56
CA ILE A 144 6.98 -16.08 9.91
C ILE A 144 5.48 -16.41 9.80
N ALA A 145 5.09 -17.60 9.38
CA ALA A 145 3.69 -18.01 9.34
C ALA A 145 3.02 -17.92 10.71
N GLN A 146 3.73 -18.28 11.79
CA GLN A 146 3.23 -18.14 13.15
C GLN A 146 3.05 -16.66 13.52
N SER A 147 3.97 -15.77 13.14
CA SER A 147 3.83 -14.35 13.43
C SER A 147 2.60 -13.72 12.75
N TRP A 148 2.19 -14.18 11.58
CA TRP A 148 0.93 -13.76 10.95
C TRP A 148 -0.31 -14.31 11.65
N GLU A 149 -0.26 -15.53 12.17
CA GLU A 149 -1.35 -16.02 13.04
C GLU A 149 -1.45 -15.20 14.33
N ASP A 150 -0.32 -14.74 14.88
CA ASP A 150 -0.28 -13.90 16.08
C ASP A 150 -0.88 -12.50 15.85
N GLU A 151 -0.90 -11.99 14.60
CA GLU A 151 -1.60 -10.74 14.26
C GLU A 151 -3.08 -10.77 14.63
N LYS A 152 -3.72 -11.94 14.56
CA LYS A 152 -5.13 -12.12 14.89
C LYS A 152 -5.44 -11.85 16.37
N THR A 153 -4.42 -11.81 17.22
CA THR A 153 -4.55 -11.63 18.66
C THR A 153 -3.76 -10.44 19.20
N VAL A 154 -3.15 -9.63 18.32
CA VAL A 154 -2.37 -8.46 18.73
C VAL A 154 -3.26 -7.42 19.44
N GLU A 155 -2.79 -6.90 20.59
CA GLU A 155 -3.55 -5.95 21.42
C GLU A 155 -2.80 -4.65 21.70
N THR A 156 -1.46 -4.69 21.65
CA THR A 156 -0.63 -3.55 22.06
C THR A 156 0.35 -3.14 20.96
N ASP A 157 0.74 -1.86 21.01
CA ASP A 157 1.78 -1.30 20.13
C ASP A 157 3.07 -2.14 20.18
N ALA A 158 3.48 -2.55 21.38
CA ALA A 158 4.69 -3.34 21.56
C ALA A 158 4.62 -4.71 20.88
N GLN A 159 3.44 -5.36 20.89
CA GLN A 159 3.23 -6.62 20.19
C GLN A 159 3.28 -6.41 18.67
N LEU A 160 2.58 -5.39 18.14
CA LEU A 160 2.62 -5.09 16.71
C LEU A 160 4.05 -4.78 16.26
N MET A 161 4.76 -3.95 17.00
CA MET A 161 6.16 -3.60 16.68
C MET A 161 7.09 -4.81 16.73
N GLN A 162 6.80 -5.81 17.56
CA GLN A 162 7.56 -7.06 17.57
C GLN A 162 7.24 -7.89 16.31
N LEU A 163 5.95 -8.04 15.96
CA LEU A 163 5.54 -8.74 14.73
C LEU A 163 6.17 -8.10 13.49
N LEU A 164 6.16 -6.76 13.42
CA LEU A 164 6.79 -6.03 12.31
C LEU A 164 8.28 -6.36 12.19
N ARG A 165 9.04 -6.35 13.29
CA ARG A 165 10.46 -6.72 13.27
C ARG A 165 10.70 -8.17 12.85
N ASP A 166 9.84 -9.09 13.29
CA ASP A 166 9.96 -10.51 12.98
C ASP A 166 9.65 -10.80 11.50
N GLN A 167 8.74 -10.02 10.89
CA GLN A 167 8.30 -10.18 9.50
C GLN A 167 9.16 -9.40 8.49
N LEU A 168 9.77 -8.27 8.88
CA LEU A 168 10.52 -7.42 7.96
C LEU A 168 11.58 -8.17 7.13
N PRO A 169 12.38 -9.09 7.68
CA PRO A 169 13.36 -9.84 6.88
C PRO A 169 12.74 -10.66 5.75
N PHE A 170 11.46 -11.02 5.84
CA PHE A 170 10.75 -11.71 4.77
C PHE A 170 10.32 -10.76 3.65
N HIS A 171 10.07 -9.50 3.98
CA HIS A 171 9.63 -8.48 3.02
C HIS A 171 10.79 -7.84 2.24
N PHE A 172 12.03 -8.03 2.65
CA PHE A 172 13.22 -7.51 1.97
C PHE A 172 13.94 -8.63 1.22
N HIS A 173 14.47 -8.29 0.04
CA HIS A 173 15.44 -9.16 -0.66
C HIS A 173 16.81 -9.08 0.02
N GLY A 174 17.21 -7.87 0.42
CA GLY A 174 18.39 -7.58 1.22
C GLY A 174 18.09 -7.47 2.72
N GLU A 175 18.98 -6.78 3.43
CA GLU A 175 18.78 -6.52 4.86
C GLU A 175 17.94 -5.25 5.04
N PRO A 176 16.93 -5.25 5.94
CA PRO A 176 16.18 -4.04 6.27
C PRO A 176 17.11 -2.94 6.80
N PRO A 177 16.88 -1.67 6.43
CA PRO A 177 17.64 -0.57 7.01
C PRO A 177 17.48 -0.52 8.54
N PRO A 178 18.57 -0.26 9.30
CA PRO A 178 18.47 -0.13 10.74
C PRO A 178 17.46 0.95 11.15
N GLY A 179 16.57 0.62 12.07
CA GLY A 179 15.56 1.55 12.57
C GLY A 179 14.35 1.76 11.64
N TYR A 180 14.22 0.97 10.58
CA TYR A 180 13.09 1.12 9.63
C TYR A 180 11.74 0.87 10.30
N ALA A 181 11.61 -0.18 11.11
CA ALA A 181 10.38 -0.47 11.85
C ALA A 181 10.04 0.62 12.88
N GLU A 182 11.05 1.17 13.55
CA GLU A 182 10.90 2.06 14.70
C GLU A 182 10.30 3.43 14.38
N GLN A 183 10.19 3.81 13.10
CA GLN A 183 9.52 5.06 12.70
C GLN A 183 7.99 4.93 12.64
N THR A 184 7.47 3.71 12.65
CA THR A 184 6.04 3.42 12.51
C THR A 184 5.24 3.85 13.74
N VAL A 185 4.08 4.46 13.50
CA VAL A 185 3.03 4.67 14.52
C VAL A 185 2.01 3.53 14.41
N PRO A 186 2.05 2.55 15.32
CA PRO A 186 1.27 1.33 15.22
C PRO A 186 -0.22 1.53 15.54
N SER A 187 -1.05 0.67 14.97
CA SER A 187 -2.50 0.61 15.20
C SER A 187 -2.95 -0.86 15.30
N PRO A 188 -2.65 -1.51 16.44
CA PRO A 188 -2.84 -2.96 16.61
C PRO A 188 -4.29 -3.41 16.45
N GLU A 189 -5.26 -2.57 16.83
CA GLU A 189 -6.69 -2.86 16.65
C GLU A 189 -7.10 -2.98 15.19
N VAL A 190 -6.47 -2.21 14.29
CA VAL A 190 -6.73 -2.27 12.85
C VAL A 190 -6.07 -3.50 12.24
N LEU A 191 -4.80 -3.78 12.58
CA LEU A 191 -4.12 -4.99 12.15
C LEU A 191 -4.94 -6.24 12.54
N ARG A 192 -5.31 -6.37 13.81
CA ARG A 192 -6.10 -7.50 14.32
C ARG A 192 -7.43 -7.65 13.58
N HIS A 193 -8.12 -6.54 13.31
CA HIS A 193 -9.39 -6.56 12.59
C HIS A 193 -9.22 -7.17 11.20
N PHE A 194 -8.28 -6.67 10.40
CA PHE A 194 -8.06 -7.15 9.04
C PHE A 194 -7.44 -8.54 8.98
N ALA A 195 -6.55 -8.91 9.89
CA ALA A 195 -6.00 -10.27 10.00
C ALA A 195 -7.11 -11.32 10.23
N ASN A 196 -8.14 -10.97 11.02
CA ASN A 196 -9.31 -11.82 11.22
C ASN A 196 -10.32 -11.77 10.07
N ALA A 197 -10.25 -10.77 9.18
CA ALA A 197 -11.14 -10.59 8.04
C ALA A 197 -10.47 -10.96 6.69
N GLY A 198 -9.36 -11.71 6.70
CA GLY A 198 -8.63 -12.12 5.49
C GLY A 198 -8.16 -10.92 4.66
N TYR A 199 -7.73 -9.84 5.32
CA TYR A 199 -7.26 -8.59 4.71
C TYR A 199 -8.25 -7.96 3.71
N GLY A 200 -9.55 -8.23 3.89
CA GLY A 200 -10.63 -7.67 3.09
C GLY A 200 -11.28 -8.64 2.12
N ASP A 201 -10.77 -9.87 1.98
CA ASP A 201 -11.31 -10.96 1.15
C ASP A 201 -11.74 -10.47 -0.25
N PHE A 202 -10.77 -10.05 -1.05
CA PHE A 202 -10.99 -9.44 -2.35
C PHE A 202 -10.64 -10.37 -3.53
N ASP A 203 -11.31 -10.14 -4.68
CA ASP A 203 -10.93 -10.66 -6.00
C ASP A 203 -11.22 -9.59 -7.07
N TYR A 204 -10.16 -8.95 -7.57
CA TYR A 204 -10.27 -7.88 -8.56
C TYR A 204 -10.26 -8.39 -9.99
N ARG A 205 -9.82 -9.63 -10.25
CA ARG A 205 -9.65 -10.19 -11.60
C ARG A 205 -10.86 -9.98 -12.53
N PRO A 206 -12.11 -10.18 -12.09
CA PRO A 206 -13.28 -9.95 -12.95
C PRO A 206 -13.51 -8.47 -13.29
N LYS A 207 -12.98 -7.55 -12.47
CA LYS A 207 -13.23 -6.11 -12.50
C LYS A 207 -12.10 -5.28 -13.11
N LEU A 208 -10.89 -5.84 -13.26
CA LEU A 208 -9.71 -5.13 -13.79
C LEU A 208 -9.97 -4.47 -15.15
N LYS A 209 -10.79 -5.09 -15.99
CA LYS A 209 -11.22 -4.53 -17.29
C LYS A 209 -12.04 -3.23 -17.18
N ASN A 210 -12.53 -2.88 -16.00
CA ASN A 210 -13.28 -1.64 -15.76
C ASN A 210 -12.33 -0.44 -15.52
N VAL A 211 -11.06 -0.70 -15.26
CA VAL A 211 -10.06 0.36 -15.07
C VAL A 211 -9.75 0.99 -16.41
N ASP A 212 -10.16 2.24 -16.57
CA ASP A 212 -10.04 3.02 -17.81
C ASP A 212 -8.98 4.14 -17.71
N LYS A 213 -8.24 4.18 -16.62
CA LYS A 213 -7.20 5.19 -16.34
C LYS A 213 -5.80 4.61 -16.52
N PRO A 214 -4.84 5.43 -16.96
CA PRO A 214 -3.44 5.03 -17.01
C PRO A 214 -3.00 4.45 -15.67
N THR A 215 -2.38 3.29 -15.69
CA THR A 215 -1.99 2.57 -14.48
C THR A 215 -0.56 2.05 -14.58
N LEU A 216 0.29 2.39 -13.62
CA LEU A 216 1.58 1.73 -13.42
C LEU A 216 1.41 0.62 -12.38
N VAL A 217 1.73 -0.61 -12.75
CA VAL A 217 1.90 -1.72 -11.81
C VAL A 217 3.40 -1.89 -11.57
N ILE A 218 3.84 -1.74 -10.33
CA ILE A 218 5.26 -1.82 -9.96
C ILE A 218 5.46 -2.80 -8.81
N VAL A 219 6.47 -3.68 -8.92
CA VAL A 219 6.72 -4.77 -7.97
C VAL A 219 8.20 -5.11 -7.93
N GLY A 220 8.72 -5.50 -6.77
CA GLY A 220 10.07 -6.05 -6.66
C GLY A 220 10.17 -7.45 -7.28
N GLU A 221 11.31 -7.75 -7.92
CA GLU A 221 11.56 -9.05 -8.57
C GLU A 221 11.44 -10.23 -7.60
N TYR A 222 11.80 -10.01 -6.34
CA TYR A 222 11.82 -11.01 -5.27
C TYR A 222 10.75 -10.78 -4.21
N ASP A 223 9.67 -10.03 -4.53
CA ASP A 223 8.55 -9.83 -3.59
C ASP A 223 7.86 -11.17 -3.28
N PRO A 224 7.91 -11.67 -2.02
CA PRO A 224 7.34 -12.95 -1.66
C PRO A 224 5.87 -12.87 -1.25
N THR A 225 5.31 -11.66 -1.06
CA THR A 225 3.95 -11.43 -0.55
C THR A 225 2.98 -11.04 -1.65
N THR A 226 3.29 -9.99 -2.39
CA THR A 226 2.51 -9.52 -3.55
C THR A 226 3.31 -9.73 -4.83
N THR A 227 3.44 -10.97 -5.19
CA THR A 227 4.43 -11.51 -6.11
C THR A 227 4.41 -10.86 -7.52
N PRO A 228 5.51 -10.98 -8.30
CA PRO A 228 5.50 -10.61 -9.73
C PRO A 228 4.43 -11.34 -10.54
N ARG A 229 3.92 -12.51 -10.07
CA ARG A 229 2.76 -13.17 -10.67
C ARG A 229 1.51 -12.30 -10.52
N ALA A 230 1.24 -11.82 -9.29
CA ALA A 230 0.07 -10.95 -9.03
C ALA A 230 0.15 -9.66 -9.85
N ALA A 231 1.32 -9.04 -9.92
CA ALA A 231 1.55 -7.84 -10.74
C ALA A 231 1.26 -8.08 -12.23
N ARG A 232 1.65 -9.24 -12.79
CA ARG A 232 1.33 -9.60 -14.19
C ARG A 232 -0.17 -9.75 -14.38
N VAL A 233 -0.89 -10.38 -13.45
CA VAL A 233 -2.37 -10.52 -13.54
C VAL A 233 -3.05 -9.15 -13.53
N LEU A 234 -2.61 -8.23 -12.68
CA LEU A 234 -3.11 -6.86 -12.67
C LEU A 234 -2.85 -6.16 -14.02
N HIS A 235 -1.61 -6.22 -14.51
CA HIS A 235 -1.23 -5.63 -15.78
C HIS A 235 -2.02 -6.21 -16.97
N GLU A 236 -2.13 -7.53 -17.07
CA GLU A 236 -2.87 -8.20 -18.15
C GLU A 236 -4.37 -7.90 -18.11
N GLY A 237 -4.92 -7.62 -16.93
CA GLY A 237 -6.33 -7.30 -16.74
C GLY A 237 -6.70 -5.83 -16.98
N ILE A 238 -5.74 -4.90 -16.88
CA ILE A 238 -5.94 -3.45 -17.05
C ILE A 238 -5.42 -3.02 -18.43
N ALA A 239 -6.32 -2.53 -19.27
CA ALA A 239 -6.03 -2.28 -20.70
C ALA A 239 -4.96 -1.18 -20.93
N ASP A 240 -4.98 -0.10 -20.13
CA ASP A 240 -4.02 1.00 -20.21
C ASP A 240 -3.06 0.94 -19.00
N SER A 241 -2.24 -0.10 -18.97
CA SER A 241 -1.27 -0.29 -17.88
C SER A 241 0.15 -0.54 -18.39
N GLU A 242 1.10 -0.17 -17.55
CA GLU A 242 2.52 -0.48 -17.67
C GLU A 242 2.94 -1.37 -16.52
N LEU A 243 3.80 -2.35 -16.76
CA LEU A 243 4.38 -3.19 -15.72
C LEU A 243 5.88 -2.87 -15.57
N HIS A 244 6.30 -2.52 -14.36
CA HIS A 244 7.70 -2.37 -14.00
C HIS A 244 8.09 -3.35 -12.90
N VAL A 245 9.03 -4.23 -13.19
CA VAL A 245 9.60 -5.17 -12.21
C VAL A 245 10.95 -4.61 -11.77
N VAL A 246 11.04 -4.17 -10.51
CA VAL A 246 12.24 -3.59 -9.93
C VAL A 246 13.24 -4.71 -9.65
N PRO A 247 14.43 -4.73 -10.31
CA PRO A 247 15.41 -5.79 -10.10
C PRO A 247 16.02 -5.73 -8.71
N ASP A 248 16.51 -6.87 -8.22
CA ASP A 248 17.22 -6.97 -6.92
C ASP A 248 16.45 -6.34 -5.74
N ALA A 249 15.11 -6.45 -5.73
CA ALA A 249 14.25 -5.89 -4.70
C ALA A 249 13.15 -6.85 -4.29
N GLY A 250 12.81 -6.84 -2.99
CA GLY A 250 11.66 -7.52 -2.40
C GLY A 250 10.40 -6.64 -2.39
N HIS A 251 9.60 -6.80 -1.34
CA HIS A 251 8.33 -6.10 -1.18
C HIS A 251 8.49 -4.58 -1.06
N LEU A 252 9.53 -4.11 -0.38
CA LEU A 252 9.85 -2.70 -0.14
C LEU A 252 10.78 -2.14 -1.24
N SER A 253 10.42 -2.33 -2.51
CA SER A 253 11.27 -2.01 -3.65
C SER A 253 11.68 -0.52 -3.72
N PHE A 254 10.85 0.40 -3.21
CA PHE A 254 11.20 1.82 -3.09
C PHE A 254 12.28 2.10 -2.02
N VAL A 255 12.52 1.17 -1.10
CA VAL A 255 13.61 1.25 -0.11
C VAL A 255 14.89 0.61 -0.66
N GLU A 256 14.77 -0.55 -1.31
CA GLU A 256 15.90 -1.36 -1.75
C GLU A 256 16.53 -0.84 -3.05
N GLN A 257 15.71 -0.32 -3.97
CA GLN A 257 16.13 0.22 -5.26
C GLN A 257 15.46 1.59 -5.52
N PRO A 258 15.72 2.61 -4.67
CA PRO A 258 14.99 3.88 -4.73
C PRO A 258 15.14 4.61 -6.06
N ASP A 259 16.32 4.60 -6.67
CA ASP A 259 16.56 5.31 -7.93
C ASP A 259 15.74 4.71 -9.09
N ASP A 260 15.69 3.39 -9.21
CA ASP A 260 14.91 2.70 -10.23
C ASP A 260 13.42 2.90 -10.01
N TYR A 261 12.96 2.72 -8.76
CA TYR A 261 11.56 2.92 -8.40
C TYR A 261 11.09 4.35 -8.69
N ILE A 262 11.84 5.36 -8.22
CA ILE A 262 11.52 6.79 -8.41
C ILE A 262 11.51 7.14 -9.90
N SER A 263 12.49 6.65 -10.68
CA SER A 263 12.54 6.88 -12.11
C SER A 263 11.29 6.33 -12.81
N ALA A 264 10.89 5.09 -12.51
CA ALA A 264 9.71 4.46 -13.10
C ALA A 264 8.42 5.23 -12.78
N VAL A 265 8.22 5.62 -11.51
CA VAL A 265 7.04 6.39 -11.08
C VAL A 265 7.04 7.78 -11.72
N ARG A 266 8.17 8.49 -11.74
CA ARG A 266 8.32 9.82 -12.35
C ARG A 266 8.01 9.79 -13.84
N ASP A 267 8.60 8.86 -14.57
CA ASP A 267 8.42 8.71 -16.01
C ASP A 267 6.95 8.42 -16.35
N PHE A 268 6.30 7.56 -15.60
CA PHE A 268 4.88 7.27 -15.75
C PHE A 268 4.01 8.51 -15.48
N LEU A 269 4.16 9.13 -14.30
CA LEU A 269 3.35 10.29 -13.91
C LEU A 269 3.53 11.48 -14.86
N SER A 270 4.71 11.69 -15.41
CA SER A 270 4.98 12.76 -16.39
C SER A 270 4.13 12.66 -17.65
N ARG A 271 3.69 11.46 -18.02
CA ARG A 271 2.80 11.18 -19.16
C ARG A 271 1.34 11.16 -18.76
N ALA A 272 1.01 10.59 -17.61
CA ALA A 272 -0.35 10.27 -17.18
C ALA A 272 -1.01 11.37 -16.36
N ALA A 273 -0.23 12.14 -15.58
CA ALA A 273 -0.70 13.20 -14.70
C ALA A 273 -0.68 14.56 -15.42
N LYS A 274 -1.76 14.90 -16.12
CA LYS A 274 -1.87 16.16 -16.88
C LYS A 274 -3.17 16.86 -16.55
#